data_9311562498723a10ab8c8a01747b0e5c
#
_entry.id   9311562498723a10ab8c8a01747b0e5c
#
_cell.length_a   1.000
_cell.length_b   1.000
_cell.length_c   1.000
_cell.angle_alpha   90.00
_cell.angle_beta   90.00
_cell.angle_gamma   90.00
#
_symmetry.space_group_name_H-M   'P 1'
#
loop_
_entity.id
_entity.type
_entity.pdbx_description
1 polymer ?
#
loop_
_entity_poly.entity_id
_entity_poly.type
_entity_poly.pdbx_seq_one_letter_code
_entity_poly.pdbx_strand_id
1 'polypeptide(L)'
;MVRADLPWAGCWRQRLALRASHSAVQLIGRNEGEAGLRDVVLLTAPGNDPGPAGAMYLAFQKLAAKKRPISSKVLEEVAALMGMRREGLSEIADLFDGALQSGRAVPFVVADLVTNICAARPDAEILAWWLADRLLAEKLAWACGVPLTMGERYGAAFKTIGGRGRVRPGEPAFPRTVCLALVSATVEALRQANDIGRRAETLLAVAPKVRTKGAGVVIEKLLNEDAMPASAPGSHLSRWAATRLFERLESFGAVRELSGRTSFRIFGL
;
A
#
# COMPACT_ATOMS: atom_id res chain seq x y z
N MET A 1 15.21 1.77 8.20
CA MET A 1 14.43 1.01 7.22
C MET A 1 14.00 1.88 6.03
N VAL A 2 13.11 2.88 6.16
CA VAL A 2 12.62 3.68 5.01
C VAL A 2 13.73 4.41 4.26
N ARG A 3 14.81 4.81 4.94
CA ARG A 3 15.99 5.47 4.35
C ARG A 3 17.10 4.48 3.94
N ALA A 4 16.98 3.22 4.34
CA ALA A 4 17.92 2.18 3.94
C ALA A 4 17.53 1.65 2.56
N ASP A 5 18.50 1.48 1.69
CA ASP A 5 18.33 0.90 0.35
C ASP A 5 18.28 -0.63 0.44
N LEU A 6 17.18 -1.13 1.01
CA LEU A 6 16.95 -2.56 1.16
C LEU A 6 16.38 -3.12 -0.14
N PRO A 7 16.93 -4.22 -0.69
CA PRO A 7 16.53 -4.76 -1.98
C PRO A 7 15.05 -5.18 -2.04
N TRP A 8 14.44 -5.46 -0.88
CA TRP A 8 13.05 -5.87 -0.75
C TRP A 8 12.09 -4.75 -0.27
N ALA A 9 12.58 -3.52 -0.13
CA ALA A 9 11.77 -2.40 0.34
C ALA A 9 10.57 -2.11 -0.58
N GLY A 10 10.67 -2.45 -1.87
CA GLY A 10 9.56 -2.38 -2.82
C GLY A 10 8.40 -3.29 -2.41
N CYS A 11 8.67 -4.59 -2.23
CA CYS A 11 7.68 -5.58 -1.80
C CYS A 11 7.00 -5.16 -0.49
N TRP A 12 7.77 -4.72 0.50
CA TRP A 12 7.23 -4.25 1.78
C TRP A 12 6.26 -3.09 1.61
N ARG A 13 6.61 -2.05 0.84
CA ARG A 13 5.71 -0.92 0.57
C ARG A 13 4.45 -1.34 -0.17
N GLN A 14 4.57 -2.26 -1.12
CA GLN A 14 3.41 -2.80 -1.85
C GLN A 14 2.48 -3.63 -0.94
N ARG A 15 3.04 -4.37 0.02
CA ARG A 15 2.26 -5.09 1.04
C ARG A 15 1.49 -4.12 1.95
N LEU A 16 2.10 -3.00 2.34
CA LEU A 16 1.42 -1.95 3.09
C LEU A 16 0.34 -1.25 2.25
N ALA A 17 0.59 -1.05 0.94
CA ALA A 17 -0.41 -0.51 0.02
C ALA A 17 -1.65 -1.42 -0.07
N LEU A 18 -1.45 -2.73 -0.12
CA LEU A 18 -2.54 -3.71 -0.11
C LEU A 18 -3.38 -3.62 1.18
N ARG A 19 -2.73 -3.57 2.34
CA ARG A 19 -3.40 -3.41 3.64
C ARG A 19 -4.19 -2.10 3.71
N ALA A 20 -3.60 -0.99 3.27
CA ALA A 20 -4.29 0.30 3.20
C ALA A 20 -5.51 0.24 2.27
N SER A 21 -5.37 -0.41 1.12
CA SER A 21 -6.45 -0.60 0.16
C SER A 21 -7.59 -1.43 0.71
N HIS A 22 -7.29 -2.49 1.46
CA HIS A 22 -8.32 -3.29 2.15
C HIS A 22 -9.16 -2.42 3.09
N SER A 23 -8.53 -1.59 3.93
CA SER A 23 -9.26 -0.66 4.79
C SER A 23 -10.04 0.39 3.98
N ALA A 24 -9.49 0.86 2.87
CA ALA A 24 -10.16 1.84 2.01
C ALA A 24 -11.41 1.28 1.35
N VAL A 25 -11.37 0.05 0.82
CA VAL A 25 -12.56 -0.57 0.20
C VAL A 25 -13.65 -0.87 1.23
N GLN A 26 -13.29 -1.19 2.47
CA GLN A 26 -14.27 -1.30 3.56
C GLN A 26 -14.97 0.04 3.84
N LEU A 27 -14.25 1.16 3.74
CA LEU A 27 -14.84 2.49 3.98
C LEU A 27 -15.91 2.86 2.94
N ILE A 28 -15.80 2.35 1.71
CA ILE A 28 -16.81 2.51 0.66
C ILE A 28 -17.85 1.36 0.64
N GLY A 29 -17.93 0.59 1.74
CA GLY A 29 -18.96 -0.46 1.91
C GLY A 29 -18.68 -1.76 1.15
N ARG A 30 -17.45 -2.02 0.73
CA ARG A 30 -17.06 -3.25 0.03
C ARG A 30 -16.34 -4.20 0.98
N ASN A 31 -16.32 -5.50 0.64
CA ASN A 31 -15.83 -6.56 1.53
C ASN A 31 -14.64 -7.35 0.96
N GLU A 32 -14.01 -6.86 -0.11
CA GLU A 32 -12.86 -7.54 -0.68
C GLU A 32 -11.68 -7.54 0.31
N GLY A 33 -11.26 -8.74 0.70
CA GLY A 33 -10.06 -8.93 1.51
C GLY A 33 -8.79 -8.77 0.68
N GLU A 34 -7.63 -8.77 1.33
CA GLU A 34 -6.33 -8.61 0.66
C GLU A 34 -6.11 -9.63 -0.48
N ALA A 35 -6.53 -10.89 -0.30
CA ALA A 35 -6.44 -11.91 -1.36
C ALA A 35 -7.28 -11.53 -2.58
N GLY A 36 -8.52 -11.07 -2.37
CA GLY A 36 -9.39 -10.62 -3.45
C GLY A 36 -8.84 -9.40 -4.19
N LEU A 37 -8.26 -8.45 -3.47
CA LEU A 37 -7.63 -7.27 -4.08
C LEU A 37 -6.40 -7.64 -4.93
N ARG A 38 -5.58 -8.58 -4.47
CA ARG A 38 -4.48 -9.13 -5.30
C ARG A 38 -5.00 -9.76 -6.58
N ASP A 39 -6.03 -10.59 -6.44
CA ASP A 39 -6.62 -11.32 -7.56
C ASP A 39 -7.14 -10.36 -8.63
N VAL A 40 -7.93 -9.38 -8.21
CA VAL A 40 -8.51 -8.41 -9.13
C VAL A 40 -7.43 -7.68 -9.94
N VAL A 41 -6.31 -7.29 -9.32
CA VAL A 41 -5.26 -6.57 -10.02
C VAL A 41 -4.36 -7.51 -10.83
N LEU A 42 -3.93 -8.64 -10.27
CA LEU A 42 -2.97 -9.53 -10.92
C LEU A 42 -3.58 -10.40 -12.02
N LEU A 43 -4.89 -10.65 -11.98
CA LEU A 43 -5.60 -11.47 -12.97
C LEU A 43 -6.32 -10.62 -14.03
N THR A 44 -6.42 -9.31 -13.83
CA THR A 44 -6.93 -8.39 -14.86
C THR A 44 -5.87 -8.21 -15.94
N ALA A 45 -6.28 -8.38 -17.18
CA ALA A 45 -5.37 -8.19 -18.32
C ALA A 45 -4.87 -6.75 -18.40
N PRO A 46 -3.62 -6.51 -18.82
CA PRO A 46 -3.08 -5.17 -18.97
C PRO A 46 -3.99 -4.29 -19.84
N GLY A 47 -4.32 -3.10 -19.34
CA GLY A 47 -5.19 -2.13 -20.03
C GLY A 47 -6.69 -2.30 -19.75
N ASN A 48 -7.12 -3.37 -19.10
CA ASN A 48 -8.50 -3.53 -18.67
C ASN A 48 -8.74 -2.86 -17.31
N ASP A 49 -10.00 -2.51 -17.05
CA ASP A 49 -10.43 -1.93 -15.78
C ASP A 49 -10.50 -3.02 -14.69
N PRO A 50 -9.73 -2.90 -13.59
CA PRO A 50 -9.80 -3.82 -12.48
C PRO A 50 -11.02 -3.56 -11.57
N GLY A 51 -11.92 -2.66 -11.95
CA GLY A 51 -13.06 -2.24 -11.15
C GLY A 51 -12.69 -1.39 -9.93
N PRO A 52 -13.68 -0.93 -9.16
CA PRO A 52 -13.44 0.03 -8.06
C PRO A 52 -12.47 -0.46 -6.98
N ALA A 53 -12.53 -1.75 -6.62
CA ALA A 53 -11.63 -2.31 -5.62
C ALA A 53 -10.18 -2.39 -6.12
N GLY A 54 -9.98 -2.83 -7.37
CA GLY A 54 -8.66 -2.86 -7.98
C GLY A 54 -8.10 -1.45 -8.21
N ALA A 55 -8.93 -0.50 -8.65
CA ALA A 55 -8.55 0.91 -8.81
C ALA A 55 -8.08 1.53 -7.48
N MET A 56 -8.75 1.20 -6.37
CA MET A 56 -8.32 1.60 -5.03
C MET A 56 -6.92 1.05 -4.69
N TYR A 57 -6.67 -0.23 -4.99
CA TYR A 57 -5.34 -0.80 -4.77
C TYR A 57 -4.28 -0.11 -5.66
N LEU A 58 -4.57 0.16 -6.92
CA LEU A 58 -3.66 0.92 -7.80
C LEU A 58 -3.37 2.33 -7.27
N ALA A 59 -4.33 3.01 -6.63
CA ALA A 59 -4.12 4.32 -6.01
C ALA A 59 -3.08 4.24 -4.87
N PHE A 60 -3.16 3.24 -3.99
CA PHE A 60 -2.17 3.05 -2.92
C PHE A 60 -0.83 2.52 -3.41
N GLN A 61 -0.80 1.74 -4.50
CA GLN A 61 0.46 1.38 -5.17
C GLN A 61 1.18 2.61 -5.73
N LYS A 62 0.46 3.60 -6.25
CA LYS A 62 1.05 4.90 -6.66
C LYS A 62 1.68 5.64 -5.49
N LEU A 63 1.10 5.57 -4.29
CA LEU A 63 1.70 6.14 -3.07
C LEU A 63 3.02 5.44 -2.72
N ALA A 64 3.03 4.11 -2.77
CA ALA A 64 4.18 3.27 -2.44
C ALA A 64 5.35 3.37 -3.45
N ALA A 65 5.09 3.88 -4.64
CA ALA A 65 6.10 4.10 -5.67
C ALA A 65 7.02 5.29 -5.34
N LYS A 66 8.05 5.50 -6.17
CA LYS A 66 8.94 6.65 -6.02
C LYS A 66 8.14 7.95 -6.05
N LYS A 67 8.43 8.79 -5.10
CA LYS A 67 7.76 10.07 -4.88
C LYS A 67 7.89 10.99 -6.10
N ARG A 68 6.75 11.54 -6.52
CA ARG A 68 6.68 12.63 -7.50
C ARG A 68 6.08 13.85 -6.78
N PRO A 69 6.40 15.09 -7.16
CA PRO A 69 5.73 16.27 -6.61
C PRO A 69 4.20 16.12 -6.74
N ILE A 70 3.47 16.55 -5.72
CA ILE A 70 2.01 16.62 -5.81
C ILE A 70 1.68 17.77 -6.77
N SER A 71 1.16 17.43 -7.93
CA SER A 71 0.63 18.36 -8.90
C SER A 71 -0.87 18.10 -9.08
N SER A 72 -1.60 19.07 -9.63
CA SER A 72 -3.02 18.90 -9.96
C SER A 72 -3.26 17.62 -10.75
N LYS A 73 -2.38 17.29 -11.71
CA LYS A 73 -2.47 16.07 -12.50
C LYS A 73 -2.35 14.80 -11.67
N VAL A 74 -1.39 14.73 -10.73
CA VAL A 74 -1.22 13.58 -9.83
C VAL A 74 -2.44 13.43 -8.93
N LEU A 75 -2.95 14.53 -8.39
CA LEU A 75 -4.13 14.54 -7.54
C LEU A 75 -5.38 14.07 -8.30
N GLU A 76 -5.58 14.56 -9.54
CA GLU A 76 -6.66 14.12 -10.41
C GLU A 76 -6.56 12.62 -10.75
N GLU A 77 -5.38 12.12 -11.08
CA GLU A 77 -5.15 10.69 -11.35
C GLU A 77 -5.51 9.82 -10.15
N VAL A 78 -5.10 10.21 -8.95
CA VAL A 78 -5.39 9.47 -7.72
C VAL A 78 -6.88 9.56 -7.36
N ALA A 79 -7.48 10.75 -7.44
CA ALA A 79 -8.90 10.95 -7.19
C ALA A 79 -9.78 10.14 -8.16
N ALA A 80 -9.40 10.07 -9.44
CA ALA A 80 -10.09 9.25 -10.43
C ALA A 80 -10.04 7.75 -10.09
N LEU A 81 -8.89 7.23 -9.64
CA LEU A 81 -8.77 5.85 -9.17
C LEU A 81 -9.64 5.57 -7.93
N MET A 82 -9.88 6.57 -7.11
CA MET A 82 -10.76 6.48 -5.94
C MET A 82 -12.24 6.73 -6.26
N GLY A 83 -12.59 6.93 -7.54
CA GLY A 83 -13.95 7.20 -8.00
C GLY A 83 -14.48 8.59 -7.61
N MET A 84 -13.58 9.52 -7.30
CA MET A 84 -13.93 10.88 -6.88
C MET A 84 -14.12 11.82 -8.07
N ARG A 85 -14.99 12.79 -7.90
CA ARG A 85 -15.18 13.89 -8.86
C ARG A 85 -14.02 14.90 -8.74
N ARG A 86 -13.73 15.59 -9.85
CA ARG A 86 -12.63 16.57 -9.93
C ARG A 86 -12.91 17.88 -9.20
N GLU A 87 -14.18 18.21 -8.99
CA GLU A 87 -14.58 19.45 -8.34
C GLU A 87 -13.98 19.54 -6.93
N GLY A 88 -13.42 20.69 -6.57
CA GLY A 88 -12.82 20.95 -5.25
C GLY A 88 -11.45 20.31 -5.00
N LEU A 89 -10.82 19.67 -5.99
CA LEU A 89 -9.46 19.13 -5.83
C LEU A 89 -8.40 20.23 -5.65
N SER A 90 -8.62 21.45 -6.20
CA SER A 90 -7.74 22.61 -5.97
C SER A 90 -7.70 23.01 -4.49
N GLU A 91 -8.85 23.04 -3.83
CA GLU A 91 -8.94 23.32 -2.40
C GLU A 91 -8.19 22.27 -1.56
N ILE A 92 -8.29 20.99 -1.93
CA ILE A 92 -7.52 19.91 -1.28
C ILE A 92 -6.02 20.10 -1.50
N ALA A 93 -5.58 20.54 -2.68
CA ALA A 93 -4.19 20.85 -2.94
C ALA A 93 -3.68 22.00 -2.05
N ASP A 94 -4.46 23.07 -1.92
CA ASP A 94 -4.13 24.22 -1.05
C ASP A 94 -4.04 23.79 0.44
N LEU A 95 -4.95 22.94 0.91
CA LEU A 95 -4.90 22.36 2.25
C LEU A 95 -3.64 21.52 2.47
N PHE A 96 -3.22 20.75 1.47
CA PHE A 96 -1.99 19.96 1.53
C PHE A 96 -0.75 20.85 1.58
N ASP A 97 -0.69 21.90 0.75
CA ASP A 97 0.43 22.84 0.72
C ASP A 97 0.52 23.62 2.04
N GLY A 98 -0.61 24.04 2.61
CA GLY A 98 -0.66 24.65 3.94
C GLY A 98 -0.13 23.71 5.03
N ALA A 99 -0.47 22.42 4.98
CA ALA A 99 0.04 21.40 5.90
C ALA A 99 1.57 21.21 5.74
N LEU A 100 2.09 21.27 4.52
CA LEU A 100 3.54 21.23 4.26
C LEU A 100 4.29 22.41 4.91
N GLN A 101 3.68 23.58 4.95
CA GLN A 101 4.28 24.78 5.56
C GLN A 101 4.15 24.83 7.10
N SER A 102 3.28 23.99 7.68
CA SER A 102 3.04 23.97 9.12
C SER A 102 4.30 23.61 9.92
N GLY A 103 4.65 24.39 10.92
CA GLY A 103 5.74 24.12 11.88
C GLY A 103 5.35 23.22 13.05
N ARG A 104 4.09 22.72 13.12
CA ARG A 104 3.64 21.83 14.19
C ARG A 104 4.27 20.44 14.08
N ALA A 105 4.27 19.67 15.17
CA ALA A 105 4.73 18.30 15.16
C ALA A 105 3.90 17.45 14.18
N VAL A 106 4.58 16.61 13.40
CA VAL A 106 4.04 15.89 12.24
C VAL A 106 2.73 15.14 12.50
N PRO A 107 2.55 14.39 13.63
CA PRO A 107 1.30 13.70 13.88
C PRO A 107 0.08 14.62 13.99
N PHE A 108 0.27 15.81 14.53
CA PHE A 108 -0.80 16.79 14.64
C PHE A 108 -1.12 17.44 13.30
N VAL A 109 -0.09 17.72 12.47
CA VAL A 109 -0.31 18.21 11.09
C VAL A 109 -1.08 17.18 10.26
N VAL A 110 -0.80 15.90 10.43
CA VAL A 110 -1.55 14.82 9.79
C VAL A 110 -3.02 14.82 10.23
N ALA A 111 -3.27 14.96 11.54
CA ALA A 111 -4.64 15.02 12.06
C ALA A 111 -5.39 16.27 11.55
N ASP A 112 -4.74 17.42 11.52
CA ASP A 112 -5.31 18.67 11.01
C ASP A 112 -5.63 18.54 9.51
N LEU A 113 -4.72 18.00 8.71
CA LEU A 113 -4.93 17.81 7.27
C LEU A 113 -6.14 16.93 6.98
N VAL A 114 -6.23 15.75 7.63
CA VAL A 114 -7.37 14.85 7.46
C VAL A 114 -8.66 15.51 7.91
N THR A 115 -8.65 16.22 9.03
CA THR A 115 -9.83 16.94 9.54
C THR A 115 -10.30 18.01 8.54
N ASN A 116 -9.39 18.84 8.05
CA ASN A 116 -9.72 19.94 7.13
C ASN A 116 -10.24 19.44 5.79
N ILE A 117 -9.61 18.39 5.22
CA ILE A 117 -10.09 17.77 3.96
C ILE A 117 -11.48 17.17 4.17
N CYS A 118 -11.71 16.42 5.25
CA CYS A 118 -13.03 15.82 5.52
C CYS A 118 -14.11 16.86 5.82
N ALA A 119 -13.74 18.02 6.38
CA ALA A 119 -14.69 19.13 6.59
C ALA A 119 -15.07 19.81 5.27
N ALA A 120 -14.10 20.04 4.38
CA ALA A 120 -14.33 20.62 3.06
C ALA A 120 -15.03 19.64 2.11
N ARG A 121 -14.63 18.35 2.14
CA ARG A 121 -15.12 17.29 1.26
C ARG A 121 -15.35 16.00 2.07
N PRO A 122 -16.54 15.75 2.60
CA PRO A 122 -16.85 14.54 3.38
C PRO A 122 -16.65 13.23 2.61
N ASP A 123 -16.76 13.25 1.28
CA ASP A 123 -16.51 12.11 0.39
C ASP A 123 -15.03 11.83 0.13
N ALA A 124 -14.13 12.70 0.58
CA ALA A 124 -12.70 12.63 0.32
C ALA A 124 -11.89 11.96 1.45
N GLU A 125 -12.53 11.23 2.41
CA GLU A 125 -11.80 10.65 3.55
C GLU A 125 -10.65 9.75 3.11
N ILE A 126 -10.81 8.92 2.08
CA ILE A 126 -9.74 8.03 1.59
C ILE A 126 -8.57 8.84 1.01
N LEU A 127 -8.89 9.87 0.22
CA LEU A 127 -7.88 10.76 -0.35
C LEU A 127 -7.14 11.53 0.76
N ALA A 128 -7.85 11.95 1.82
CA ALA A 128 -7.24 12.61 2.98
C ALA A 128 -6.21 11.71 3.66
N TRP A 129 -6.49 10.42 3.86
CA TRP A 129 -5.55 9.46 4.42
C TRP A 129 -4.38 9.15 3.47
N TRP A 130 -4.62 9.09 2.17
CA TRP A 130 -3.56 8.97 1.17
C TRP A 130 -2.61 10.16 1.20
N LEU A 131 -3.15 11.38 1.29
CA LEU A 131 -2.37 12.62 1.43
C LEU A 131 -1.67 12.71 2.79
N ALA A 132 -2.24 12.17 3.87
CA ALA A 132 -1.60 12.07 5.17
C ALA A 132 -0.29 11.27 5.10
N ASP A 133 -0.30 10.10 4.45
CA ASP A 133 0.92 9.29 4.26
C ASP A 133 1.91 9.98 3.30
N ARG A 134 1.40 10.73 2.31
CA ARG A 134 2.23 11.56 1.46
C ARG A 134 2.88 12.71 2.23
N LEU A 135 2.15 13.39 3.10
CA LEU A 135 2.65 14.42 3.99
C LEU A 135 3.76 13.90 4.91
N LEU A 136 3.57 12.70 5.48
CA LEU A 136 4.62 12.02 6.26
C LEU A 136 5.91 11.86 5.45
N ALA A 137 5.80 11.38 4.20
CA ALA A 137 6.95 11.19 3.32
C ALA A 137 7.67 12.51 3.00
N GLU A 138 6.93 13.61 2.83
CA GLU A 138 7.53 14.94 2.60
C GLU A 138 8.24 15.46 3.86
N LYS A 139 7.53 15.48 4.99
CA LYS A 139 8.06 15.99 6.27
C LYS A 139 9.26 15.21 6.78
N LEU A 140 9.32 13.90 6.51
CA LEU A 140 10.39 13.02 6.95
C LEU A 140 11.48 12.82 5.88
N ALA A 141 11.37 13.50 4.75
CA ALA A 141 12.29 13.42 3.61
C ALA A 141 12.49 11.96 3.11
N TRP A 142 11.41 11.19 3.02
CA TRP A 142 11.43 9.86 2.45
C TRP A 142 11.38 9.92 0.92
N ALA A 143 12.10 9.01 0.25
CA ALA A 143 12.11 8.92 -1.22
C ALA A 143 10.79 8.36 -1.80
N CYS A 144 10.06 7.57 -1.01
CA CYS A 144 8.79 6.95 -1.38
C CYS A 144 7.76 7.21 -0.29
N GLY A 145 6.48 7.19 -0.64
CA GLY A 145 5.41 7.10 0.35
C GLY A 145 5.39 5.73 1.01
N VAL A 146 4.96 5.69 2.26
CA VAL A 146 4.75 4.45 3.01
C VAL A 146 3.30 4.46 3.47
N PRO A 147 2.43 3.59 2.93
CA PRO A 147 1.02 3.52 3.30
C PRO A 147 0.84 2.99 4.74
N LEU A 148 0.72 3.87 5.70
CA LEU A 148 0.63 3.56 7.14
C LEU A 148 -0.76 3.84 7.70
N THR A 149 -1.26 5.07 7.46
CA THR A 149 -2.39 5.62 8.22
C THR A 149 -3.72 4.96 7.88
N MET A 150 -4.01 4.78 6.59
CA MET A 150 -5.27 4.18 6.15
C MET A 150 -5.43 2.74 6.63
N GLY A 151 -4.35 1.97 6.70
CA GLY A 151 -4.37 0.59 7.20
C GLY A 151 -4.82 0.46 8.66
N GLU A 152 -4.73 1.54 9.45
CA GLU A 152 -5.14 1.58 10.86
C GLU A 152 -6.54 2.17 11.07
N ARG A 153 -7.25 2.61 10.02
CA ARG A 153 -8.56 3.26 10.14
C ARG A 153 -9.59 2.42 10.90
N TYR A 154 -9.47 1.11 10.83
CA TYR A 154 -10.28 0.16 11.58
C TYR A 154 -9.55 -0.44 12.79
N GLY A 155 -8.34 0.02 13.10
CA GLY A 155 -7.54 -0.41 14.23
C GLY A 155 -8.12 -0.02 15.59
N ALA A 156 -7.50 -0.55 16.66
CA ALA A 156 -7.94 -0.33 18.02
C ALA A 156 -7.88 1.14 18.45
N ALA A 157 -6.92 1.92 17.90
CA ALA A 157 -6.76 3.33 18.21
C ALA A 157 -8.02 4.16 17.91
N PHE A 158 -8.77 3.80 16.87
CA PHE A 158 -9.99 4.52 16.47
C PHE A 158 -11.25 4.07 17.21
N LYS A 159 -11.22 3.03 18.03
CA LYS A 159 -12.40 2.63 18.82
C LYS A 159 -12.69 3.68 19.88
N THR A 160 -13.98 4.06 20.01
CA THR A 160 -14.41 4.95 21.09
C THR A 160 -14.34 4.23 22.43
N ILE A 161 -14.21 5.02 23.51
CA ILE A 161 -14.34 4.49 24.87
C ILE A 161 -15.73 3.88 25.04
N GLY A 162 -15.80 2.61 25.43
CA GLY A 162 -17.06 1.84 25.47
C GLY A 162 -17.35 1.02 24.20
N GLY A 163 -16.50 1.10 23.16
CA GLY A 163 -16.51 0.18 22.00
C GLY A 163 -17.67 0.35 21.01
N ARG A 164 -18.53 1.34 21.18
CA ARG A 164 -19.74 1.56 20.36
C ARG A 164 -19.56 2.57 19.23
N GLY A 165 -18.40 2.58 18.59
CA GLY A 165 -18.17 3.49 17.47
C GLY A 165 -16.69 3.72 17.22
N ARG A 166 -16.43 4.68 16.32
CA ARG A 166 -15.05 5.06 15.95
C ARG A 166 -14.91 6.56 15.99
N VAL A 167 -13.78 7.02 16.49
CA VAL A 167 -13.39 8.44 16.47
C VAL A 167 -13.32 8.90 15.02
N ARG A 168 -13.93 10.05 14.73
CA ARG A 168 -14.02 10.64 13.40
C ARG A 168 -13.13 11.89 13.28
N PRO A 169 -12.72 12.26 12.05
CA PRO A 169 -12.07 13.54 11.82
C PRO A 169 -12.91 14.71 12.39
N GLY A 170 -12.25 15.65 13.04
CA GLY A 170 -12.89 16.79 13.69
C GLY A 170 -13.33 16.57 15.15
N GLU A 171 -13.41 15.33 15.63
CA GLU A 171 -13.71 15.08 17.05
C GLU A 171 -12.50 15.47 17.94
N PRO A 172 -12.73 15.96 19.18
CA PRO A 172 -11.63 16.35 20.10
C PRO A 172 -10.60 15.26 20.37
N ALA A 173 -11.02 13.99 20.32
CA ALA A 173 -10.14 12.84 20.52
C ALA A 173 -9.30 12.48 19.27
N PHE A 174 -9.63 13.04 18.09
CA PHE A 174 -9.05 12.63 16.82
C PHE A 174 -7.52 12.83 16.73
N PRO A 175 -6.91 13.96 17.17
CA PRO A 175 -5.46 14.12 17.12
C PRO A 175 -4.71 13.10 17.96
N ARG A 176 -5.20 12.78 19.17
CA ARG A 176 -4.64 11.71 20.00
C ARG A 176 -4.77 10.36 19.34
N THR A 177 -5.91 10.09 18.73
CA THR A 177 -6.18 8.83 18.01
C THR A 177 -5.21 8.65 16.85
N VAL A 178 -4.93 9.71 16.07
CA VAL A 178 -3.96 9.69 14.98
C VAL A 178 -2.54 9.37 15.50
N CYS A 179 -2.13 9.97 16.62
CA CYS A 179 -0.84 9.64 17.24
C CYS A 179 -0.73 8.15 17.60
N LEU A 180 -1.76 7.59 18.24
CA LEU A 180 -1.80 6.16 18.60
C LEU A 180 -1.83 5.26 17.36
N ALA A 181 -2.61 5.63 16.34
CA ALA A 181 -2.68 4.91 15.08
C ALA A 181 -1.32 4.88 14.36
N LEU A 182 -0.58 5.99 14.34
CA LEU A 182 0.77 6.04 13.77
C LEU A 182 1.75 5.12 14.50
N VAL A 183 1.66 5.03 15.84
CA VAL A 183 2.47 4.08 16.61
C VAL A 183 2.11 2.64 16.22
N SER A 184 0.82 2.29 16.22
CA SER A 184 0.36 0.94 15.84
C SER A 184 0.76 0.58 14.42
N ALA A 185 0.55 1.50 13.46
CA ALA A 185 0.95 1.34 12.06
C ALA A 185 2.45 1.08 11.92
N THR A 186 3.27 1.83 12.66
CA THR A 186 4.73 1.69 12.62
C THR A 186 5.18 0.34 13.16
N VAL A 187 4.62 -0.09 14.29
CA VAL A 187 4.92 -1.41 14.89
C VAL A 187 4.56 -2.53 13.91
N GLU A 188 3.39 -2.47 13.30
CA GLU A 188 2.95 -3.49 12.35
C GLU A 188 3.78 -3.47 11.05
N ALA A 189 4.10 -2.27 10.53
CA ALA A 189 4.96 -2.11 9.37
C ALA A 189 6.36 -2.70 9.60
N LEU A 190 6.93 -2.51 10.80
CA LEU A 190 8.21 -3.10 11.19
C LEU A 190 8.13 -4.63 11.31
N ARG A 191 7.02 -5.17 11.86
CA ARG A 191 6.80 -6.62 11.91
C ARG A 191 6.76 -7.23 10.52
N GLN A 192 5.96 -6.65 9.61
CA GLN A 192 5.90 -7.10 8.21
C GLN A 192 7.26 -6.99 7.52
N ALA A 193 8.01 -5.91 7.78
CA ALA A 193 9.35 -5.73 7.24
C ALA A 193 10.32 -6.84 7.67
N ASN A 194 10.28 -7.26 8.94
CA ASN A 194 11.10 -8.35 9.45
C ASN A 194 10.73 -9.69 8.78
N ASP A 195 9.44 -9.94 8.57
CA ASP A 195 8.97 -11.18 7.93
C ASP A 195 9.36 -11.23 6.45
N ILE A 196 9.18 -10.12 5.72
CA ILE A 196 9.59 -10.00 4.31
C ILE A 196 11.12 -10.06 4.20
N GLY A 197 11.85 -9.40 5.09
CA GLY A 197 13.31 -9.38 5.10
C GLY A 197 13.91 -10.78 5.22
N ARG A 198 13.44 -11.60 6.16
CA ARG A 198 13.88 -12.99 6.31
C ARG A 198 13.67 -13.84 5.06
N ARG A 199 12.51 -13.69 4.39
CA ARG A 199 12.23 -14.40 3.14
C ARG A 199 13.08 -13.87 1.98
N ALA A 200 13.28 -12.56 1.91
CA ALA A 200 14.12 -11.93 0.91
C ALA A 200 15.59 -12.38 1.05
N GLU A 201 16.12 -12.48 2.28
CA GLU A 201 17.45 -13.03 2.54
C GLU A 201 17.56 -14.47 2.03
N THR A 202 16.55 -15.32 2.32
CA THR A 202 16.49 -16.68 1.79
C THR A 202 16.43 -16.68 0.27
N LEU A 203 15.60 -15.84 -0.35
CA LEU A 203 15.48 -15.72 -1.81
C LEU A 203 16.82 -15.33 -2.44
N LEU A 204 17.51 -14.33 -1.89
CA LEU A 204 18.81 -13.87 -2.38
C LEU A 204 19.90 -14.93 -2.21
N ALA A 205 19.89 -15.70 -1.12
CA ALA A 205 20.85 -16.79 -0.87
C ALA A 205 20.65 -17.98 -1.82
N VAL A 206 19.42 -18.23 -2.30
CA VAL A 206 19.16 -19.32 -3.25
C VAL A 206 19.19 -18.86 -4.70
N ALA A 207 19.13 -17.58 -4.98
CA ALA A 207 19.15 -17.01 -6.33
C ALA A 207 20.29 -17.54 -7.21
N PRO A 208 21.57 -17.64 -6.74
CA PRO A 208 22.68 -18.19 -7.52
C PRO A 208 22.53 -19.69 -7.87
N LYS A 209 21.72 -20.41 -7.08
CA LYS A 209 21.47 -21.85 -7.28
C LYS A 209 20.38 -22.12 -8.31
N VAL A 210 19.65 -21.06 -8.71
CA VAL A 210 18.55 -21.16 -9.68
C VAL A 210 19.11 -20.91 -11.08
N ARG A 211 19.27 -21.98 -11.86
CA ARG A 211 19.85 -21.93 -13.21
C ARG A 211 18.82 -21.62 -14.32
N THR A 212 17.58 -21.34 -13.97
CA THR A 212 16.51 -21.06 -14.95
C THR A 212 16.76 -19.71 -15.63
N LYS A 213 16.93 -19.71 -16.95
CA LYS A 213 17.09 -18.47 -17.73
C LYS A 213 15.84 -17.61 -17.53
N GLY A 214 15.98 -16.35 -17.13
CA GLY A 214 14.86 -15.47 -16.79
C GLY A 214 14.47 -15.44 -15.29
N ALA A 215 15.05 -16.31 -14.44
CA ALA A 215 14.79 -16.29 -13.00
C ALA A 215 15.14 -14.97 -12.35
N GLY A 216 16.18 -14.25 -12.83
CA GLY A 216 16.57 -12.94 -12.32
C GLY A 216 15.44 -11.91 -12.35
N VAL A 217 14.66 -11.87 -13.45
CA VAL A 217 13.50 -10.98 -13.58
C VAL A 217 12.42 -11.33 -12.55
N VAL A 218 12.18 -12.62 -12.32
CA VAL A 218 11.19 -13.08 -11.32
C VAL A 218 11.64 -12.70 -9.91
N ILE A 219 12.93 -12.90 -9.60
CA ILE A 219 13.50 -12.53 -8.28
C ILE A 219 13.41 -11.02 -8.05
N GLU A 220 13.78 -10.22 -9.04
CA GLU A 220 13.68 -8.76 -8.95
C GLU A 220 12.24 -8.30 -8.71
N LYS A 221 11.28 -8.87 -9.43
CA LYS A 221 9.86 -8.57 -9.23
C LYS A 221 9.39 -8.98 -7.84
N LEU A 222 9.73 -10.17 -7.34
CA LEU A 222 9.38 -10.61 -5.98
C LEU A 222 9.93 -9.69 -4.89
N LEU A 223 11.07 -9.04 -5.13
CA LEU A 223 11.65 -8.06 -4.21
C LEU A 223 10.95 -6.70 -4.27
N ASN A 224 10.29 -6.37 -5.37
CA ASN A 224 9.68 -5.05 -5.60
C ASN A 224 8.15 -5.04 -5.58
N GLU A 225 7.50 -6.16 -5.86
CA GLU A 225 6.04 -6.29 -5.93
C GLU A 225 5.49 -7.09 -4.74
N ASP A 226 4.23 -6.87 -4.35
CA ASP A 226 3.60 -7.64 -3.27
C ASP A 226 3.54 -9.12 -3.60
N ALA A 227 3.21 -9.44 -4.85
CA ALA A 227 3.06 -10.81 -5.33
C ALA A 227 3.11 -10.92 -6.85
N MET A 228 3.31 -12.13 -7.36
CA MET A 228 3.31 -12.46 -8.77
C MET A 228 2.43 -13.69 -9.06
N PRO A 229 1.72 -13.73 -10.20
CA PRO A 229 1.08 -14.96 -10.66
C PRO A 229 2.11 -16.02 -11.10
N ALA A 230 1.76 -17.29 -10.94
CA ALA A 230 2.61 -18.44 -11.30
C ALA A 230 3.08 -18.46 -12.77
N SER A 231 2.38 -17.73 -13.65
CA SER A 231 2.78 -17.58 -15.06
C SER A 231 4.00 -16.64 -15.24
N ALA A 232 4.41 -15.93 -14.20
CA ALA A 232 5.53 -14.99 -14.20
C ALA A 232 5.56 -14.06 -15.43
N PRO A 233 4.51 -13.23 -15.63
CA PRO A 233 4.41 -12.39 -16.83
C PRO A 233 5.61 -11.44 -16.92
N GLY A 234 6.11 -11.24 -18.16
CA GLY A 234 7.27 -10.39 -18.44
C GLY A 234 8.63 -11.00 -18.09
N SER A 235 8.69 -12.28 -17.67
CA SER A 235 9.96 -12.99 -17.40
C SER A 235 10.51 -13.73 -18.63
N HIS A 236 9.76 -13.79 -19.74
CA HIS A 236 10.03 -14.60 -20.93
C HIS A 236 10.14 -16.12 -20.62
N LEU A 237 9.64 -16.55 -19.47
CA LEU A 237 9.55 -17.97 -19.13
C LEU A 237 8.30 -18.60 -19.77
N SER A 238 8.44 -19.85 -20.22
CA SER A 238 7.26 -20.65 -20.52
C SER A 238 6.50 -20.93 -19.22
N ARG A 239 5.19 -21.17 -19.33
CA ARG A 239 4.34 -21.50 -18.16
C ARG A 239 4.92 -22.63 -17.31
N TRP A 240 5.44 -23.67 -17.96
CA TRP A 240 6.11 -24.82 -17.32
C TRP A 240 7.38 -24.42 -16.56
N ALA A 241 8.22 -23.60 -17.17
CA ALA A 241 9.45 -23.13 -16.56
C ALA A 241 9.16 -22.23 -15.36
N ALA A 242 8.16 -21.36 -15.45
CA ALA A 242 7.70 -20.49 -14.35
C ALA A 242 7.16 -21.32 -13.19
N THR A 243 6.26 -22.30 -13.43
CA THR A 243 5.74 -23.19 -12.39
C THR A 243 6.85 -23.93 -11.65
N ARG A 244 7.79 -24.56 -12.37
CA ARG A 244 8.94 -25.24 -11.75
C ARG A 244 9.83 -24.29 -10.97
N LEU A 245 10.00 -23.05 -11.42
CA LEU A 245 10.75 -22.05 -10.70
C LEU A 245 10.11 -21.72 -9.36
N PHE A 246 8.80 -21.46 -9.33
CA PHE A 246 8.09 -21.17 -8.09
C PHE A 246 8.07 -22.36 -7.13
N GLU A 247 7.80 -23.57 -7.61
CA GLU A 247 7.87 -24.80 -6.80
C GLU A 247 9.25 -24.98 -6.15
N ARG A 248 10.32 -24.71 -6.90
CA ARG A 248 11.67 -24.75 -6.37
C ARG A 248 11.95 -23.65 -5.37
N LEU A 249 11.52 -22.41 -5.61
CA LEU A 249 11.67 -21.30 -4.65
C LEU A 249 10.87 -21.56 -3.38
N GLU A 250 9.67 -22.14 -3.50
CA GLU A 250 8.82 -22.55 -2.38
C GLU A 250 9.48 -23.68 -1.55
N SER A 251 10.06 -24.70 -2.20
CA SER A 251 10.79 -25.77 -1.50
C SER A 251 12.00 -25.28 -0.71
N PHE A 252 12.57 -24.15 -1.06
CA PHE A 252 13.61 -23.46 -0.30
C PHE A 252 13.06 -22.54 0.79
N GLY A 253 11.75 -22.38 0.90
CA GLY A 253 11.14 -21.42 1.82
C GLY A 253 11.36 -19.95 1.43
N ALA A 254 11.83 -19.68 0.21
CA ALA A 254 12.14 -18.36 -0.31
C ALA A 254 10.89 -17.57 -0.72
N VAL A 255 9.84 -18.26 -1.12
CA VAL A 255 8.52 -17.70 -1.43
C VAL A 255 7.43 -18.55 -0.80
N ARG A 256 6.23 -18.00 -0.74
CA ARG A 256 5.03 -18.72 -0.32
C ARG A 256 3.91 -18.50 -1.32
N GLU A 257 3.02 -19.47 -1.42
CA GLU A 257 1.77 -19.29 -2.12
C GLU A 257 0.82 -18.42 -1.28
N LEU A 258 0.16 -17.45 -1.94
CA LEU A 258 -0.73 -16.48 -1.30
C LEU A 258 -2.19 -16.66 -1.68
N SER A 259 -2.49 -17.52 -2.68
CA SER A 259 -3.84 -17.66 -3.23
C SER A 259 -4.64 -18.81 -2.63
N GLY A 260 -3.99 -19.87 -2.12
CA GLY A 260 -4.65 -21.06 -1.59
C GLY A 260 -5.48 -21.83 -2.64
N ARG A 261 -5.12 -21.73 -3.93
CA ARG A 261 -5.87 -22.31 -5.06
C ARG A 261 -5.02 -23.26 -5.90
N THR A 262 -5.67 -24.23 -6.55
CA THR A 262 -5.00 -25.16 -7.46
C THR A 262 -4.67 -24.52 -8.82
N SER A 263 -5.45 -23.51 -9.23
CA SER A 263 -5.25 -22.75 -10.48
C SER A 263 -5.04 -21.28 -10.18
N PHE A 264 -4.37 -20.55 -11.09
CA PHE A 264 -4.03 -19.13 -10.91
C PHE A 264 -3.30 -18.84 -9.59
N ARG A 265 -2.34 -19.73 -9.27
CA ARG A 265 -1.51 -19.57 -8.06
C ARG A 265 -0.74 -18.25 -8.10
N ILE A 266 -0.64 -17.62 -6.94
CA ILE A 266 0.06 -16.34 -6.73
C ILE A 266 1.11 -16.56 -5.66
N PHE A 267 2.33 -16.08 -5.90
CA PHE A 267 3.47 -16.24 -5.02
C PHE A 267 4.03 -14.89 -4.58
N GLY A 268 4.57 -14.83 -3.36
CA GLY A 268 5.23 -13.64 -2.82
C GLY A 268 6.16 -13.98 -1.66
N LEU A 269 6.82 -12.94 -1.13
CA LEU A 269 7.66 -13.03 0.06
C LEU A 269 6.84 -13.11 1.35
#